data_f400299b492ff891cb38256e6a056125
#
_entry.id   f400299b492ff891cb38256e6a056125
#
_cell.length_a   1.000
_cell.length_b   1.000
_cell.length_c   1.000
_cell.angle_alpha   90.00
_cell.angle_beta   90.00
_cell.angle_gamma   90.00
#
_symmetry.space_group_name_H-M   'P 1'
#
loop_
_entity.id
_entity.type
_entity.pdbx_description
1 polymer ?
#
loop_
_entity_poly.entity_id
_entity_poly.type
_entity_poly.pdbx_seq_one_letter_code
_entity_poly.pdbx_strand_id
1 'polypeptide(L)'
;MKHLLIIISILLLSSPIFGQSFVSVGNSGNIITSSDGISWTKRTSGTREYLKGVTYGNGLFVTDGNSGTILTSPDGNSWTKRTSGTSKYLRGVTYGNGLFVTVGWNGTILTSSDGISWTQRTSGSQQFHLNGLTYGNGLFVTVGESGTILTSPDGITWTERTSGTWVYLRGVTYASSAFVTVGKSGTILTSPDGTTWTSRTSGTSNELRGVTSR
;
A
#
# COMPACT_ATOMS: atom_id res chain seq x y z
N MET A 1 9.63 69.79 4.31
CA MET A 1 10.13 68.42 4.37
C MET A 1 8.96 67.47 4.28
N LYS A 2 8.80 66.81 3.13
CA LYS A 2 7.71 65.85 2.89
C LYS A 2 8.19 64.44 3.26
N HIS A 3 7.62 63.87 4.29
CA HIS A 3 7.94 62.48 4.69
C HIS A 3 7.22 61.50 3.70
N LEU A 4 8.03 60.78 2.93
CA LEU A 4 7.58 59.71 2.06
C LEU A 4 7.36 58.45 2.90
N LEU A 5 6.11 58.07 3.12
CA LEU A 5 5.77 56.80 3.82
C LEU A 5 5.92 55.67 2.80
N ILE A 6 6.96 54.85 2.95
CA ILE A 6 7.11 53.64 2.15
C ILE A 6 6.29 52.56 2.85
N ILE A 7 5.14 52.18 2.28
CA ILE A 7 4.37 51.04 2.69
C ILE A 7 5.03 49.80 2.07
N ILE A 8 5.81 49.03 2.87
CA ILE A 8 6.31 47.74 2.46
C ILE A 8 5.13 46.76 2.61
N SER A 9 4.52 46.41 1.49
CA SER A 9 3.53 45.36 1.40
C SER A 9 4.27 44.01 1.52
N ILE A 10 4.31 43.41 2.72
CA ILE A 10 4.80 42.04 2.90
C ILE A 10 3.74 41.15 2.31
N LEU A 11 3.99 40.70 1.06
CA LEU A 11 3.25 39.57 0.47
C LEU A 11 3.64 38.32 1.25
N LEU A 12 2.88 37.99 2.28
CA LEU A 12 2.93 36.67 2.90
C LEU A 12 2.50 35.64 1.83
N LEU A 13 3.47 35.11 1.10
CA LEU A 13 3.30 33.87 0.37
C LEU A 13 3.00 32.80 1.44
N SER A 14 1.72 32.62 1.74
CA SER A 14 1.28 31.43 2.44
C SER A 14 1.64 30.26 1.51
N SER A 15 2.74 29.57 1.82
CA SER A 15 2.96 28.23 1.28
C SER A 15 1.66 27.46 1.54
N PRO A 16 1.06 26.81 0.55
CA PRO A 16 -0.09 25.98 0.81
C PRO A 16 0.36 24.98 1.91
N ILE A 17 -0.22 25.10 3.09
CA ILE A 17 -0.16 24.05 4.08
C ILE A 17 -0.88 22.90 3.36
N PHE A 18 -0.13 21.96 2.82
CA PHE A 18 -0.68 20.71 2.33
C PHE A 18 -1.23 19.99 3.57
N GLY A 19 -2.49 20.28 3.91
CA GLY A 19 -3.22 19.55 4.92
C GLY A 19 -3.17 18.07 4.56
N GLN A 20 -3.12 17.19 5.56
CA GLN A 20 -3.18 15.76 5.33
C GLN A 20 -4.41 15.47 4.47
N SER A 21 -4.20 14.93 3.28
CA SER A 21 -5.27 14.56 2.36
C SER A 21 -5.52 13.07 2.49
N PHE A 22 -6.78 12.70 2.66
CA PHE A 22 -7.20 11.33 2.53
C PHE A 22 -7.40 11.01 1.05
N VAL A 23 -6.94 9.86 0.62
CA VAL A 23 -7.14 9.32 -0.73
C VAL A 23 -7.78 7.95 -0.60
N SER A 24 -8.87 7.73 -1.34
CA SER A 24 -9.50 6.42 -1.48
C SER A 24 -9.60 6.04 -2.94
N VAL A 25 -9.36 4.77 -3.24
CA VAL A 25 -9.34 4.23 -4.60
C VAL A 25 -10.30 3.06 -4.73
N GLY A 26 -10.72 2.73 -5.96
CA GLY A 26 -11.68 1.65 -6.15
C GLY A 26 -11.91 1.25 -7.59
N ASN A 27 -13.03 0.58 -7.80
CA ASN A 27 -13.42 0.01 -9.10
C ASN A 27 -13.58 1.09 -10.17
N SER A 28 -13.37 0.69 -11.43
CA SER A 28 -13.52 1.57 -12.60
C SER A 28 -12.68 2.83 -12.54
N GLY A 29 -11.48 2.73 -11.95
CA GLY A 29 -10.54 3.84 -11.84
C GLY A 29 -11.01 4.96 -10.90
N ASN A 30 -11.94 4.67 -9.97
CA ASN A 30 -12.39 5.67 -9.02
C ASN A 30 -11.25 6.09 -8.09
N ILE A 31 -11.08 7.39 -7.97
CA ILE A 31 -10.23 8.04 -6.96
C ILE A 31 -11.06 9.16 -6.35
N ILE A 32 -11.13 9.21 -5.03
CA ILE A 32 -11.73 10.31 -4.28
C ILE A 32 -10.74 10.81 -3.22
N THR A 33 -10.77 12.12 -2.97
CA THR A 33 -9.90 12.76 -1.98
C THR A 33 -10.70 13.61 -1.02
N SER A 34 -10.19 13.75 0.20
CA SER A 34 -10.77 14.58 1.24
C SER A 34 -9.66 15.21 2.08
N SER A 35 -9.83 16.45 2.50
CA SER A 35 -8.94 17.12 3.46
C SER A 35 -9.39 16.95 4.91
N ASP A 36 -10.64 16.60 5.14
CA ASP A 36 -11.30 16.57 6.46
C ASP A 36 -11.88 15.18 6.82
N GLY A 37 -11.87 14.24 5.86
CA GLY A 37 -12.50 12.92 6.01
C GLY A 37 -14.04 12.95 5.92
N ILE A 38 -14.65 14.13 5.75
CA ILE A 38 -16.10 14.34 5.72
C ILE A 38 -16.58 14.59 4.29
N SER A 39 -15.96 15.56 3.62
CA SER A 39 -16.31 15.97 2.26
C SER A 39 -15.33 15.33 1.27
N TRP A 40 -15.86 14.59 0.28
CA TRP A 40 -15.05 13.85 -0.69
C TRP A 40 -15.25 14.36 -2.10
N THR A 41 -14.14 14.56 -2.82
CA THR A 41 -14.12 15.04 -4.19
C THR A 41 -13.57 13.97 -5.12
N LYS A 42 -14.32 13.68 -6.21
CA LYS A 42 -13.89 12.74 -7.25
C LYS A 42 -12.74 13.34 -8.07
N ARG A 43 -11.73 12.50 -8.38
CA ARG A 43 -10.58 12.86 -9.21
C ARG A 43 -10.54 12.01 -10.48
N THR A 44 -9.90 12.54 -11.52
CA THR A 44 -9.71 11.83 -12.78
C THR A 44 -8.45 10.99 -12.71
N SER A 45 -8.60 9.67 -12.80
CA SER A 45 -7.48 8.71 -12.76
C SER A 45 -6.85 8.45 -14.12
N GLY A 46 -7.56 8.73 -15.22
CA GLY A 46 -7.13 8.38 -16.58
C GLY A 46 -7.21 6.88 -16.91
N THR A 47 -7.85 6.07 -16.07
CA THR A 47 -8.03 4.62 -16.29
C THR A 47 -9.44 4.16 -15.95
N ARG A 48 -9.83 2.98 -16.46
CA ARG A 48 -11.04 2.23 -16.05
C ARG A 48 -10.71 0.97 -15.27
N GLU A 49 -9.43 0.71 -15.04
CA GLU A 49 -8.99 -0.46 -14.29
C GLU A 49 -9.41 -0.36 -12.82
N TYR A 50 -9.56 -1.51 -12.16
CA TYR A 50 -9.85 -1.55 -10.73
C TYR A 50 -8.58 -1.21 -9.95
N LEU A 51 -8.61 -0.15 -9.18
CA LEU A 51 -7.55 0.23 -8.25
C LEU A 51 -7.77 -0.49 -6.92
N LYS A 52 -6.70 -0.99 -6.30
CA LYS A 52 -6.74 -1.91 -5.16
C LYS A 52 -6.11 -1.33 -3.90
N GLY A 53 -4.86 -0.94 -3.99
CA GLY A 53 -4.11 -0.36 -2.89
C GLY A 53 -3.79 1.10 -3.14
N VAL A 54 -3.62 1.87 -2.08
CA VAL A 54 -3.07 3.21 -2.12
C VAL A 54 -2.20 3.43 -0.89
N THR A 55 -1.05 4.06 -1.09
CA THR A 55 -0.12 4.45 -0.02
C THR A 55 0.42 5.85 -0.29
N TYR A 56 0.98 6.46 0.77
CA TYR A 56 1.73 7.70 0.66
C TYR A 56 3.13 7.50 1.23
N GLY A 57 4.13 7.97 0.52
CA GLY A 57 5.52 7.92 0.95
C GLY A 57 6.38 8.83 0.07
N ASN A 58 7.50 9.31 0.59
CA ASN A 58 8.44 10.15 -0.15
C ASN A 58 7.78 11.31 -0.93
N GLY A 59 6.76 11.95 -0.33
CA GLY A 59 6.04 13.07 -0.96
C GLY A 59 5.09 12.66 -2.10
N LEU A 60 4.77 11.37 -2.27
CA LEU A 60 4.02 10.85 -3.40
C LEU A 60 2.93 9.87 -2.95
N PHE A 61 1.71 10.05 -3.43
CA PHE A 61 0.70 9.00 -3.43
C PHE A 61 0.98 8.02 -4.55
N VAL A 62 0.89 6.73 -4.25
CA VAL A 62 1.00 5.63 -5.20
C VAL A 62 -0.21 4.73 -5.06
N THR A 63 -0.88 4.40 -6.16
CA THR A 63 -1.95 3.39 -6.19
C THR A 63 -1.64 2.33 -7.23
N ASP A 64 -2.05 1.11 -6.93
CA ASP A 64 -1.91 -0.05 -7.80
C ASP A 64 -3.28 -0.64 -8.19
N GLY A 65 -3.29 -1.56 -9.15
CA GLY A 65 -4.54 -2.19 -9.57
C GLY A 65 -4.40 -3.25 -10.64
N ASN A 66 -5.55 -3.57 -11.25
CA ASN A 66 -5.65 -4.59 -12.29
C ASN A 66 -4.77 -4.23 -13.50
N SER A 67 -4.42 -5.26 -14.29
CA SER A 67 -3.66 -5.11 -15.54
C SER A 67 -2.34 -4.35 -15.37
N GLY A 68 -1.69 -4.52 -14.21
CA GLY A 68 -0.42 -3.86 -13.88
C GLY A 68 -0.52 -2.34 -13.74
N THR A 69 -1.72 -1.82 -13.50
CA THR A 69 -1.92 -0.38 -13.36
C THR A 69 -1.17 0.16 -12.13
N ILE A 70 -0.38 1.20 -12.34
CA ILE A 70 0.22 2.02 -11.28
C ILE A 70 -0.03 3.48 -11.64
N LEU A 71 -0.57 4.25 -10.69
CA LEU A 71 -0.74 5.69 -10.81
C LEU A 71 -0.03 6.37 -9.65
N THR A 72 0.48 7.58 -9.90
CA THR A 72 1.12 8.41 -8.88
C THR A 72 0.59 9.83 -8.88
N SER A 73 0.59 10.46 -7.72
CA SER A 73 0.19 11.85 -7.55
C SER A 73 0.96 12.52 -6.41
N PRO A 74 1.52 13.72 -6.61
CA PRO A 74 2.18 14.46 -5.52
C PRO A 74 1.16 15.11 -4.57
N ASP A 75 -0.06 15.37 -5.03
CA ASP A 75 -1.07 16.18 -4.34
C ASP A 75 -2.42 15.46 -4.14
N GLY A 76 -2.56 14.24 -4.64
CA GLY A 76 -3.82 13.47 -4.65
C GLY A 76 -4.84 13.94 -5.70
N ASN A 77 -4.60 15.06 -6.39
CA ASN A 77 -5.54 15.66 -7.33
C ASN A 77 -5.25 15.26 -8.78
N SER A 78 -3.98 15.35 -9.18
CA SER A 78 -3.51 15.05 -10.54
C SER A 78 -2.77 13.73 -10.55
N TRP A 79 -3.25 12.75 -11.34
CA TRP A 79 -2.72 11.40 -11.36
C TRP A 79 -2.02 11.08 -12.68
N THR A 80 -0.85 10.50 -12.59
CA THR A 80 -0.02 10.11 -13.74
C THR A 80 0.16 8.60 -13.76
N LYS A 81 -0.12 7.97 -14.92
CA LYS A 81 0.12 6.54 -15.12
C LYS A 81 1.62 6.26 -15.24
N ARG A 82 2.06 5.17 -14.59
CA ARG A 82 3.45 4.70 -14.63
C ARG A 82 3.53 3.32 -15.29
N THR A 83 4.66 3.03 -15.90
CA THR A 83 4.94 1.73 -16.52
C THR A 83 5.39 0.75 -15.45
N SER A 84 4.57 -0.25 -15.17
CA SER A 84 4.89 -1.29 -14.17
C SER A 84 5.77 -2.43 -14.73
N GLY A 85 5.83 -2.59 -16.05
CA GLY A 85 6.51 -3.73 -16.70
C GLY A 85 5.74 -5.05 -16.63
N THR A 86 4.48 -5.05 -16.15
CA THR A 86 3.65 -6.26 -16.03
C THR A 86 2.21 -6.02 -16.45
N SER A 87 1.51 -7.07 -16.87
CA SER A 87 0.05 -7.08 -17.05
C SER A 87 -0.67 -7.81 -15.91
N LYS A 88 0.05 -8.28 -14.89
CA LYS A 88 -0.53 -9.00 -13.75
C LYS A 88 -1.34 -8.06 -12.88
N TYR A 89 -2.35 -8.59 -12.19
CA TYR A 89 -3.14 -7.83 -11.24
C TYR A 89 -2.33 -7.55 -9.99
N LEU A 90 -2.16 -6.27 -9.67
CA LEU A 90 -1.55 -5.80 -8.43
C LEU A 90 -2.67 -5.64 -7.38
N ARG A 91 -2.37 -5.93 -6.12
CA ARG A 91 -3.38 -6.04 -5.06
C ARG A 91 -3.11 -5.23 -3.81
N GLY A 92 -1.88 -4.79 -3.63
CA GLY A 92 -1.51 -3.99 -2.46
C GLY A 92 -0.17 -3.33 -2.65
N VAL A 93 -0.10 -2.07 -2.24
CA VAL A 93 1.10 -1.24 -2.27
C VAL A 93 1.35 -0.66 -0.89
N THR A 94 2.62 -0.63 -0.47
CA THR A 94 3.07 0.02 0.76
C THR A 94 4.36 0.80 0.52
N TYR A 95 4.68 1.70 1.45
CA TYR A 95 5.96 2.40 1.49
C TYR A 95 6.65 2.12 2.82
N GLY A 96 7.91 1.76 2.76
CA GLY A 96 8.74 1.52 3.94
C GLY A 96 10.20 1.50 3.57
N ASN A 97 11.09 1.84 4.49
CA ASN A 97 12.54 1.84 4.30
C ASN A 97 13.01 2.55 3.01
N GLY A 98 12.36 3.68 2.65
CA GLY A 98 12.70 4.44 1.45
C GLY A 98 12.24 3.80 0.13
N LEU A 99 11.39 2.75 0.17
CA LEU A 99 11.01 1.96 -0.98
C LEU A 99 9.48 1.78 -1.07
N PHE A 100 8.90 2.00 -2.23
CA PHE A 100 7.58 1.51 -2.58
C PHE A 100 7.66 0.05 -2.98
N VAL A 101 6.77 -0.76 -2.46
CA VAL A 101 6.63 -2.17 -2.82
C VAL A 101 5.17 -2.42 -3.19
N THR A 102 4.91 -3.11 -4.31
CA THR A 102 3.58 -3.62 -4.66
C THR A 102 3.64 -5.11 -4.94
N VAL A 103 2.56 -5.80 -4.60
CA VAL A 103 2.44 -7.26 -4.74
C VAL A 103 1.17 -7.62 -5.49
N GLY A 104 1.14 -8.82 -6.08
CA GLY A 104 -0.04 -9.23 -6.85
C GLY A 104 -0.06 -10.68 -7.29
N TRP A 105 -0.74 -10.93 -8.39
CA TRP A 105 -0.96 -12.26 -8.93
C TRP A 105 0.34 -12.95 -9.36
N ASN A 106 0.36 -14.28 -9.23
CA ASN A 106 1.46 -15.16 -9.62
C ASN A 106 2.79 -14.70 -8.99
N GLY A 107 2.76 -14.38 -7.70
CA GLY A 107 3.95 -13.98 -6.94
C GLY A 107 4.59 -12.68 -7.45
N THR A 108 3.85 -11.84 -8.19
CA THR A 108 4.38 -10.56 -8.67
C THR A 108 4.76 -9.68 -7.50
N ILE A 109 6.00 -9.19 -7.52
CA ILE A 109 6.52 -8.16 -6.61
C ILE A 109 7.23 -7.12 -7.45
N LEU A 110 6.87 -5.86 -7.30
CA LEU A 110 7.57 -4.73 -7.94
C LEU A 110 8.04 -3.77 -6.85
N THR A 111 9.17 -3.13 -7.09
CA THR A 111 9.74 -2.13 -6.18
C THR A 111 10.13 -0.87 -6.92
N SER A 112 10.06 0.26 -6.21
CA SER A 112 10.47 1.57 -6.73
C SER A 112 10.94 2.48 -5.61
N SER A 113 12.06 3.15 -5.76
CA SER A 113 12.54 4.16 -4.81
C SER A 113 11.89 5.53 -5.03
N ASP A 114 11.42 5.80 -6.26
CA ASP A 114 10.88 7.10 -6.67
C ASP A 114 9.38 7.06 -7.02
N GLY A 115 8.75 5.87 -7.01
CA GLY A 115 7.36 5.67 -7.44
C GLY A 115 7.16 5.76 -8.96
N ILE A 116 8.21 6.04 -9.74
CA ILE A 116 8.15 6.28 -11.18
C ILE A 116 8.71 5.09 -11.96
N SER A 117 9.90 4.65 -11.59
CA SER A 117 10.62 3.53 -12.20
C SER A 117 10.43 2.27 -11.35
N TRP A 118 9.83 1.23 -11.93
CA TRP A 118 9.48 0.00 -11.23
C TRP A 118 10.32 -1.18 -11.70
N THR A 119 10.82 -1.95 -10.75
CA THR A 119 11.65 -3.14 -11.01
C THR A 119 10.97 -4.38 -10.45
N GLN A 120 10.83 -5.41 -11.27
CA GLN A 120 10.30 -6.71 -10.82
C GLN A 120 11.32 -7.44 -9.95
N ARG A 121 10.83 -8.08 -8.88
CA ARG A 121 11.62 -8.89 -7.96
C ARG A 121 11.15 -10.34 -7.99
N THR A 122 12.06 -11.25 -7.66
CA THR A 122 11.75 -12.67 -7.56
C THR A 122 11.18 -12.97 -6.18
N SER A 123 9.94 -13.46 -6.14
CA SER A 123 9.26 -13.82 -4.88
C SER A 123 9.67 -15.21 -4.35
N GLY A 124 10.21 -16.07 -5.21
CA GLY A 124 10.39 -17.50 -4.91
C GLY A 124 9.07 -18.30 -4.96
N SER A 125 7.92 -17.64 -5.01
CA SER A 125 6.58 -18.24 -4.95
C SER A 125 5.73 -17.81 -6.16
N GLN A 126 6.15 -18.17 -7.38
CA GLN A 126 5.49 -17.73 -8.61
C GLN A 126 4.13 -18.37 -8.88
N GLN A 127 3.70 -19.34 -8.08
CA GLN A 127 2.43 -20.06 -8.28
C GLN A 127 1.26 -19.43 -7.52
N PHE A 128 1.51 -18.69 -6.45
CA PHE A 128 0.46 -18.19 -5.56
C PHE A 128 0.26 -16.69 -5.70
N HIS A 129 -1.00 -16.27 -5.55
CA HIS A 129 -1.33 -14.85 -5.55
C HIS A 129 -1.00 -14.24 -4.19
N LEU A 130 -0.34 -13.08 -4.20
CA LEU A 130 -0.10 -12.26 -3.02
C LEU A 130 -1.25 -11.28 -2.88
N ASN A 131 -1.84 -11.17 -1.68
CA ASN A 131 -3.09 -10.45 -1.43
C ASN A 131 -2.92 -9.22 -0.55
N GLY A 132 -2.12 -9.33 0.51
CA GLY A 132 -1.88 -8.28 1.49
C GLY A 132 -0.40 -8.00 1.64
N LEU A 133 -0.08 -6.74 1.97
CA LEU A 133 1.29 -6.27 2.15
C LEU A 133 1.32 -5.20 3.24
N THR A 134 2.31 -5.26 4.11
CA THR A 134 2.61 -4.24 5.12
C THR A 134 4.11 -4.06 5.30
N TYR A 135 4.50 -2.93 5.91
CA TYR A 135 5.84 -2.70 6.42
C TYR A 135 5.75 -2.34 7.90
N GLY A 136 6.57 -2.97 8.70
CA GLY A 136 6.67 -2.70 10.12
C GLY A 136 7.90 -3.37 10.72
N ASN A 137 8.44 -2.83 11.81
CA ASN A 137 9.61 -3.35 12.49
C ASN A 137 10.82 -3.64 11.57
N GLY A 138 11.04 -2.76 10.57
CA GLY A 138 12.13 -2.94 9.60
C GLY A 138 11.91 -4.05 8.57
N LEU A 139 10.69 -4.61 8.45
CA LEU A 139 10.41 -5.76 7.62
C LEU A 139 9.17 -5.53 6.74
N PHE A 140 9.28 -5.83 5.47
CA PHE A 140 8.14 -6.03 4.59
C PHE A 140 7.58 -7.43 4.81
N VAL A 141 6.27 -7.54 4.94
CA VAL A 141 5.55 -8.81 5.05
C VAL A 141 4.42 -8.83 4.04
N THR A 142 4.40 -9.85 3.18
CA THR A 142 3.27 -10.10 2.26
C THR A 142 2.65 -11.47 2.53
N VAL A 143 1.33 -11.54 2.36
CA VAL A 143 0.55 -12.74 2.59
C VAL A 143 -0.32 -13.07 1.37
N GLY A 144 -0.67 -14.36 1.20
CA GLY A 144 -1.34 -14.78 -0.02
C GLY A 144 -2.09 -16.09 0.06
N GLU A 145 -2.28 -16.69 -1.11
CA GLU A 145 -2.95 -17.98 -1.28
C GLU A 145 -2.16 -19.11 -0.66
N SER A 146 -2.84 -20.19 -0.34
CA SER A 146 -2.26 -21.43 0.23
C SER A 146 -1.37 -21.17 1.46
N GLY A 147 -1.74 -20.18 2.28
CA GLY A 147 -1.01 -19.83 3.48
C GLY A 147 0.34 -19.17 3.23
N THR A 148 0.61 -18.70 2.02
CA THR A 148 1.87 -18.04 1.67
C THR A 148 2.13 -16.83 2.54
N ILE A 149 3.32 -16.78 3.15
CA ILE A 149 3.88 -15.62 3.84
C ILE A 149 5.31 -15.42 3.33
N LEU A 150 5.61 -14.24 2.80
CA LEU A 150 6.97 -13.86 2.41
C LEU A 150 7.39 -12.65 3.22
N THR A 151 8.67 -12.60 3.57
CA THR A 151 9.25 -11.47 4.30
C THR A 151 10.51 -10.96 3.62
N SER A 152 10.76 -9.66 3.74
CA SER A 152 11.96 -9.03 3.18
C SER A 152 12.39 -7.82 4.01
N PRO A 153 13.65 -7.70 4.42
CA PRO A 153 14.15 -6.50 5.10
C PRO A 153 14.39 -5.35 4.14
N ASP A 154 14.65 -5.64 2.88
CA ASP A 154 15.08 -4.68 1.84
C ASP A 154 14.08 -4.51 0.69
N GLY A 155 12.99 -5.29 0.66
CA GLY A 155 12.02 -5.33 -0.44
C GLY A 155 12.54 -6.01 -1.71
N ILE A 156 13.79 -6.46 -1.73
CA ILE A 156 14.49 -7.03 -2.90
C ILE A 156 14.60 -8.55 -2.77
N THR A 157 15.12 -9.00 -1.62
CA THR A 157 15.30 -10.42 -1.31
C THR A 157 14.16 -10.91 -0.42
N TRP A 158 13.40 -11.88 -0.91
CA TRP A 158 12.22 -12.40 -0.23
C TRP A 158 12.44 -13.83 0.26
N THR A 159 12.02 -14.08 1.49
CA THR A 159 12.12 -15.37 2.17
C THR A 159 10.74 -15.88 2.54
N GLU A 160 10.42 -17.11 2.15
CA GLU A 160 9.18 -17.76 2.53
C GLU A 160 9.18 -18.18 4.02
N ARG A 161 8.04 -18.00 4.68
CA ARG A 161 7.84 -18.36 6.09
C ARG A 161 6.73 -19.39 6.25
N THR A 162 6.90 -20.29 7.19
CA THR A 162 5.90 -21.31 7.50
C THR A 162 4.74 -20.69 8.27
N SER A 163 3.57 -20.65 7.64
CA SER A 163 2.34 -20.12 8.28
C SER A 163 1.60 -21.17 9.12
N GLY A 164 1.86 -22.45 8.91
CA GLY A 164 1.12 -23.57 9.54
C GLY A 164 -0.29 -23.78 8.99
N THR A 165 -0.63 -23.15 7.86
CA THR A 165 -1.96 -23.26 7.23
C THR A 165 -1.87 -23.32 5.71
N TRP A 166 -2.93 -23.81 5.05
CA TRP A 166 -3.09 -23.82 3.59
C TRP A 166 -4.23 -22.90 3.11
N VAL A 167 -4.86 -22.16 4.03
CA VAL A 167 -5.95 -21.29 3.68
C VAL A 167 -5.44 -19.96 3.09
N TYR A 168 -6.30 -19.28 2.34
CA TYR A 168 -5.98 -17.98 1.77
C TYR A 168 -5.87 -16.93 2.87
N LEU A 169 -4.73 -16.29 2.98
CA LEU A 169 -4.50 -15.09 3.78
C LEU A 169 -4.84 -13.86 2.94
N ARG A 170 -5.53 -12.88 3.54
CA ARG A 170 -6.11 -11.73 2.84
C ARG A 170 -5.47 -10.42 3.19
N GLY A 171 -5.38 -10.12 4.46
CA GLY A 171 -4.85 -8.88 4.99
C GLY A 171 -3.74 -9.11 6.00
N VAL A 172 -2.82 -8.18 6.08
CA VAL A 172 -1.76 -8.16 7.08
C VAL A 172 -1.51 -6.73 7.54
N THR A 173 -1.24 -6.56 8.84
CA THR A 173 -0.85 -5.28 9.44
C THR A 173 0.26 -5.51 10.46
N TYR A 174 0.95 -4.42 10.81
CA TYR A 174 1.88 -4.39 11.94
C TYR A 174 1.46 -3.30 12.91
N ALA A 175 1.29 -3.68 14.17
CA ALA A 175 1.00 -2.76 15.25
C ALA A 175 1.26 -3.41 16.60
N SER A 176 1.41 -2.60 17.63
CA SER A 176 1.64 -3.06 19.01
C SER A 176 2.74 -4.12 19.09
N SER A 177 3.82 -3.93 18.34
CA SER A 177 4.99 -4.82 18.25
C SER A 177 4.67 -6.22 17.73
N ALA A 178 3.60 -6.37 16.91
CA ALA A 178 3.24 -7.65 16.30
C ALA A 178 2.70 -7.48 14.88
N PHE A 179 3.02 -8.44 14.03
CA PHE A 179 2.31 -8.65 12.77
C PHE A 179 1.05 -9.47 13.04
N VAL A 180 -0.04 -9.10 12.40
CA VAL A 180 -1.30 -9.83 12.43
C VAL A 180 -1.77 -10.05 11.00
N THR A 181 -2.06 -11.29 10.62
CA THR A 181 -2.68 -11.62 9.33
C THR A 181 -4.02 -12.32 9.54
N VAL A 182 -4.94 -12.06 8.62
CA VAL A 182 -6.28 -12.63 8.61
C VAL A 182 -6.61 -13.25 7.25
N GLY A 183 -7.54 -14.20 7.23
CA GLY A 183 -7.87 -14.91 6.00
C GLY A 183 -9.18 -15.67 6.00
N LYS A 184 -9.29 -16.64 5.07
CA LYS A 184 -10.44 -17.54 4.97
C LYS A 184 -10.65 -18.36 6.22
N SER A 185 -11.87 -18.84 6.40
CA SER A 185 -12.28 -19.72 7.50
C SER A 185 -11.97 -19.14 8.88
N GLY A 186 -12.05 -17.82 9.02
CA GLY A 186 -11.79 -17.14 10.28
C GLY A 186 -10.33 -17.17 10.72
N THR A 187 -9.39 -17.49 9.84
CA THR A 187 -7.97 -17.61 10.19
C THR A 187 -7.41 -16.29 10.69
N ILE A 188 -6.74 -16.34 11.84
CA ILE A 188 -5.88 -15.27 12.38
C ILE A 188 -4.54 -15.88 12.76
N LEU A 189 -3.45 -15.31 12.25
CA LEU A 189 -2.10 -15.62 12.69
C LEU A 189 -1.43 -14.37 13.23
N THR A 190 -0.57 -14.53 14.23
CA THR A 190 0.23 -13.43 14.80
C THR A 190 1.69 -13.80 14.83
N SER A 191 2.55 -12.80 14.67
CA SER A 191 4.00 -12.96 14.76
C SER A 191 4.65 -11.72 15.39
N PRO A 192 5.55 -11.85 16.37
CA PRO A 192 6.28 -10.70 16.91
C PRO A 192 7.39 -10.22 15.95
N ASP A 193 7.90 -11.09 15.10
CA ASP A 193 9.11 -10.88 14.31
C ASP A 193 8.92 -11.07 12.79
N GLY A 194 7.71 -11.49 12.35
CA GLY A 194 7.40 -11.80 10.96
C GLY A 194 7.94 -13.17 10.51
N THR A 195 8.65 -13.91 11.37
CA THR A 195 9.28 -15.20 11.02
C THR A 195 8.54 -16.39 11.61
N THR A 196 8.15 -16.29 12.87
CA THR A 196 7.41 -17.33 13.59
C THR A 196 5.94 -16.95 13.72
N TRP A 197 5.04 -17.74 13.17
CA TRP A 197 3.61 -17.46 13.14
C TRP A 197 2.82 -18.41 14.02
N THR A 198 1.91 -17.86 14.81
CA THR A 198 1.06 -18.59 15.76
C THR A 198 -0.40 -18.37 15.42
N SER A 199 -1.18 -19.46 15.29
CA SER A 199 -2.62 -19.40 15.07
C SER A 199 -3.35 -18.88 16.31
N ARG A 200 -4.41 -18.09 16.07
CA ARG A 200 -5.28 -17.52 17.11
C ARG A 200 -6.74 -17.87 16.84
N THR A 201 -7.51 -17.99 17.90
CA THR A 201 -8.94 -18.25 17.82
C THR A 201 -9.68 -16.96 17.47
N SER A 202 -10.42 -16.96 16.37
CA SER A 202 -11.22 -15.80 15.93
C SER A 202 -12.68 -15.84 16.42
N GLY A 203 -13.16 -17.01 16.84
CA GLY A 203 -14.57 -17.20 17.18
C GLY A 203 -15.52 -17.25 15.97
N THR A 204 -15.02 -17.26 14.74
CA THR A 204 -15.83 -17.33 13.51
C THR A 204 -15.21 -18.24 12.46
N SER A 205 -16.05 -18.81 11.59
CA SER A 205 -15.62 -19.52 10.38
C SER A 205 -15.72 -18.66 9.11
N ASN A 206 -16.19 -17.40 9.23
CA ASN A 206 -16.31 -16.51 8.10
C ASN A 206 -14.95 -16.01 7.61
N GLU A 207 -14.86 -15.65 6.33
CA GLU A 207 -13.66 -15.05 5.76
C GLU A 207 -13.41 -13.65 6.36
N LEU A 208 -12.22 -13.44 6.88
CA LEU A 208 -11.72 -12.15 7.34
C LEU A 208 -10.84 -11.54 6.23
N ARG A 209 -11.15 -10.31 5.78
CA ARG A 209 -10.51 -9.71 4.59
C ARG A 209 -9.52 -8.61 4.92
N GLY A 210 -9.74 -7.89 6.00
CA GLY A 210 -8.91 -6.76 6.40
C GLY A 210 -8.65 -6.77 7.88
N VAL A 211 -7.49 -6.28 8.29
CA VAL A 211 -7.09 -6.06 9.67
C VAL A 211 -6.34 -4.74 9.76
N THR A 212 -6.65 -3.97 10.79
CA THR A 212 -5.97 -2.72 11.11
C THR A 212 -5.92 -2.54 12.62
N SER A 213 -5.14 -1.58 13.08
CA SER A 213 -5.08 -1.16 14.48
C SER A 213 -5.16 0.37 14.55
N ARG A 214 -5.32 0.87 15.74
CA ARG A 214 -5.21 2.30 16.06
C ARG A 214 -3.86 2.61 16.68
#